data_616043d66c18e447af5875e488157e0f
#
_entry.id   616043d66c18e447af5875e488157e0f
#
_cell.length_a   1.000
_cell.length_b   1.000
_cell.length_c   1.000
_cell.angle_alpha   90.00
_cell.angle_beta   90.00
_cell.angle_gamma   90.00
#
_symmetry.space_group_name_H-M   'P 1'
#
loop_
_entity.id
_entity.type
_entity.pdbx_description
1 polymer ?
#
loop_
_entity_poly.entity_id
_entity_poly.type
_entity_poly.pdbx_seq_one_letter_code
_entity_poly.pdbx_strand_id
1 'polypeptide(L)'
;MSRFYLSHPVKDFDAWKPVFDADEGRRQSAGLSTVGVFREASDGNQVLVVLEGNDSQAMRDMLADPSLGEAMKKAGVMAPPQTFAGEEL
;
A
#
# COMPACT_ATOMS: atom_id res chain seq x y z
N MET A 1 8.55 -13.30 9.87
CA MET A 1 8.41 -12.22 8.88
C MET A 1 6.99 -11.69 8.93
N SER A 2 6.85 -10.38 8.96
CA SER A 2 5.52 -9.76 9.08
C SER A 2 4.92 -9.53 7.71
N ARG A 3 3.61 -9.69 7.61
CA ARG A 3 2.83 -9.29 6.44
C ARG A 3 1.93 -8.11 6.77
N PHE A 4 1.80 -7.21 5.80
CA PHE A 4 1.05 -5.99 5.96
C PHE A 4 0.00 -5.92 4.86
N TYR A 5 -1.24 -5.69 5.26
CA TYR A 5 -2.38 -5.62 4.37
C TYR A 5 -2.92 -4.21 4.41
N LEU A 6 -2.98 -3.57 3.24
CA LEU A 6 -3.40 -2.18 3.09
C LEU A 6 -4.55 -2.15 2.11
N SER A 7 -5.73 -1.75 2.57
CA SER A 7 -6.92 -1.70 1.70
C SER A 7 -7.42 -0.27 1.62
N HIS A 8 -7.68 0.21 0.40
CA HIS A 8 -8.22 1.55 0.21
C HIS A 8 -8.94 1.65 -1.13
N PRO A 9 -9.93 2.56 -1.23
CA PRO A 9 -10.54 2.88 -2.51
C PRO A 9 -9.63 3.82 -3.32
N VAL A 10 -9.68 3.67 -4.64
CA VAL A 10 -9.03 4.58 -5.57
C VAL A 10 -10.07 5.13 -6.55
N LYS A 11 -9.81 6.30 -7.11
CA LYS A 11 -10.69 6.90 -8.09
C LYS A 11 -10.72 6.12 -9.40
N ASP A 12 -9.56 5.63 -9.82
CA ASP A 12 -9.39 4.84 -11.03
C ASP A 12 -8.16 3.95 -10.88
N PHE A 13 -8.37 2.64 -10.89
CA PHE A 13 -7.29 1.67 -10.73
C PHE A 13 -6.21 1.83 -11.82
N ASP A 14 -6.62 2.02 -13.07
CA ASP A 14 -5.66 2.10 -14.18
C ASP A 14 -4.77 3.34 -14.10
N ALA A 15 -5.25 4.40 -13.46
CA ALA A 15 -4.44 5.59 -13.17
C ALA A 15 -3.57 5.42 -11.92
N TRP A 16 -4.06 4.68 -10.93
CA TRP A 16 -3.37 4.48 -9.66
C TRP A 16 -2.19 3.50 -9.77
N LYS A 17 -2.37 2.41 -10.51
CA LYS A 17 -1.38 1.31 -10.55
C LYS A 17 0.00 1.76 -11.05
N PRO A 18 0.12 2.56 -12.13
CA PRO A 18 1.44 3.04 -12.57
C PRO A 18 2.14 3.91 -11.52
N VAL A 19 1.39 4.73 -10.78
CA VAL A 19 1.96 5.57 -9.72
C VAL A 19 2.45 4.71 -8.56
N PHE A 20 1.68 3.69 -8.19
CA PHE A 20 2.08 2.73 -7.16
C PHE A 20 3.37 2.01 -7.58
N ASP A 21 3.45 1.53 -8.81
CA ASP A 21 4.63 0.82 -9.30
C ASP A 21 5.87 1.72 -9.31
N ALA A 22 5.71 2.98 -9.70
CA ALA A 22 6.81 3.93 -9.72
C ALA A 22 7.34 4.28 -8.33
N ASP A 23 6.56 4.06 -7.29
CA ASP A 23 6.92 4.38 -5.90
C ASP A 23 7.57 3.20 -5.16
N GLU A 24 7.96 2.15 -5.86
CA GLU A 24 8.55 0.95 -5.26
C GLU A 24 9.82 1.27 -4.45
N GLY A 25 10.60 2.25 -4.88
CA GLY A 25 11.81 2.66 -4.16
C GLY A 25 11.54 3.08 -2.72
N ARG A 26 10.38 3.71 -2.45
CA ARG A 26 9.98 4.07 -1.09
C ARG A 26 9.79 2.81 -0.24
N ARG A 27 9.11 1.80 -0.77
CA ARG A 27 8.87 0.54 -0.05
C ARG A 27 10.19 -0.19 0.20
N GLN A 28 11.05 -0.28 -0.79
CA GLN A 28 12.37 -0.90 -0.64
C GLN A 28 13.22 -0.20 0.41
N SER A 29 13.21 1.13 0.44
CA SER A 29 13.94 1.91 1.44
C SER A 29 13.42 1.66 2.86
N ALA A 30 12.16 1.30 3.01
CA ALA A 30 11.56 0.93 4.29
C ALA A 30 11.78 -0.55 4.65
N GLY A 31 12.48 -1.31 3.80
CA GLY A 31 12.69 -2.73 4.03
C GLY A 31 11.46 -3.58 3.71
N LEU A 32 10.56 -3.08 2.87
CA LEU A 32 9.32 -3.76 2.51
C LEU A 32 9.38 -4.23 1.06
N SER A 33 8.87 -5.44 0.82
CA SER A 33 8.68 -5.96 -0.53
C SER A 33 7.20 -6.16 -0.82
N THR A 34 6.81 -5.95 -2.07
CA THR A 34 5.43 -6.13 -2.52
C THR A 34 5.19 -7.60 -2.81
N VAL A 35 4.28 -8.22 -2.07
CA VAL A 35 3.86 -9.60 -2.29
C VAL A 35 2.84 -9.65 -3.42
N GLY A 36 1.87 -8.72 -3.42
CA GLY A 36 0.87 -8.66 -4.47
C GLY A 36 -0.03 -7.46 -4.33
N VAL A 37 -0.74 -7.18 -5.41
CA VAL A 37 -1.77 -6.14 -5.48
C VAL A 37 -3.03 -6.80 -6.02
N PHE A 38 -4.14 -6.59 -5.35
CA PHE A 38 -5.41 -7.25 -5.64
C PHE A 38 -6.50 -6.19 -5.78
N ARG A 39 -7.50 -6.51 -6.59
CA ARG A 39 -8.71 -5.70 -6.73
C ARG A 39 -9.89 -6.50 -6.20
N GLU A 40 -10.84 -5.81 -5.58
CA GLU A 40 -12.11 -6.46 -5.22
C GLU A 40 -12.81 -6.96 -6.49
N ALA A 41 -13.29 -8.20 -6.46
CA ALA A 41 -13.89 -8.83 -7.63
C ALA A 41 -15.14 -8.09 -8.15
N SER A 42 -15.87 -7.45 -7.23
CA SER A 42 -17.11 -6.71 -7.57
C SER A 42 -16.89 -5.21 -7.68
N ASP A 43 -15.71 -4.69 -7.30
CA ASP A 43 -15.38 -3.27 -7.37
C ASP A 43 -13.89 -3.11 -7.68
N GLY A 44 -13.57 -2.93 -8.95
CA GLY A 44 -12.19 -2.81 -9.41
C GLY A 44 -11.44 -1.60 -8.88
N ASN A 45 -12.11 -0.65 -8.22
CA ASN A 45 -11.49 0.51 -7.60
C ASN A 45 -11.32 0.36 -6.09
N GLN A 46 -11.61 -0.81 -5.52
CA GLN A 46 -11.23 -1.16 -4.16
C GLN A 46 -9.98 -2.05 -4.24
N VAL A 47 -8.88 -1.58 -3.65
CA VAL A 47 -7.56 -2.18 -3.83
C VAL A 47 -7.06 -2.75 -2.51
N LEU A 48 -6.40 -3.91 -2.60
CA LEU A 48 -5.64 -4.49 -1.50
C LEU A 48 -4.18 -4.63 -1.91
N VAL A 49 -3.30 -4.04 -1.12
CA VAL A 49 -1.85 -4.19 -1.30
C VAL A 49 -1.33 -5.08 -0.17
N VAL A 50 -0.55 -6.09 -0.54
CA VAL A 50 0.08 -6.99 0.43
C VAL A 50 1.58 -6.78 0.37
N LEU A 51 2.16 -6.39 1.50
CA LEU A 51 3.60 -6.17 1.65
C LEU A 51 4.17 -7.16 2.65
N GLU A 52 5.47 -7.33 2.62
CA GLU A 52 6.19 -8.21 3.52
C GLU A 52 7.45 -7.50 4.02
N GLY A 53 7.78 -7.68 5.29
CA GLY A 53 8.96 -7.08 5.90
C GLY A 53 9.26 -7.69 7.25
N ASN A 54 10.37 -7.28 7.86
CA ASN A 54 10.82 -7.81 9.14
C ASN A 54 10.30 -7.03 10.34
N ASP A 55 9.79 -5.83 10.12
CA ASP A 55 9.45 -4.90 11.21
C ASP A 55 8.21 -4.10 10.87
N SER A 56 7.15 -4.29 11.66
CA SER A 56 5.90 -3.54 11.49
C SER A 56 6.07 -2.05 11.75
N GLN A 57 7.08 -1.64 12.50
CA GLN A 57 7.36 -0.22 12.72
C GLN A 57 7.78 0.47 11.42
N ALA A 58 8.53 -0.23 10.55
CA ALA A 58 8.92 0.32 9.25
C ALA A 58 7.69 0.64 8.39
N MET A 59 6.67 -0.20 8.42
CA MET A 59 5.41 0.08 7.72
C MET A 59 4.71 1.30 8.33
N ARG A 60 4.62 1.37 9.65
CA ARG A 60 3.96 2.50 10.32
C ARG A 60 4.69 3.82 10.02
N ASP A 61 6.03 3.80 10.03
CA ASP A 61 6.83 4.98 9.71
C ASP A 61 6.61 5.43 8.26
N MET A 62 6.55 4.47 7.34
CA MET A 62 6.26 4.77 5.94
C MET A 62 4.88 5.40 5.77
N LEU A 63 3.86 4.85 6.43
CA LEU A 63 2.50 5.37 6.34
C LEU A 63 2.36 6.76 6.99
N ALA A 64 3.21 7.07 7.97
CA ALA A 64 3.21 8.38 8.63
C ALA A 64 3.99 9.45 7.85
N ASP A 65 4.71 9.07 6.80
CA ASP A 65 5.48 10.00 5.98
C ASP A 65 4.54 10.91 5.19
N PRO A 66 4.61 12.25 5.37
CA PRO A 66 3.75 13.17 4.63
C PRO A 66 3.90 13.06 3.11
N SER A 67 5.09 12.72 2.61
CA SER A 67 5.31 12.58 1.17
C SER A 67 4.53 11.40 0.58
N LEU A 68 4.33 10.33 1.34
CA LEU A 68 3.47 9.23 0.93
C LEU A 68 2.01 9.68 0.86
N GLY A 69 1.54 10.44 1.85
CA GLY A 69 0.19 10.97 1.86
C GLY A 69 -0.11 11.83 0.62
N GLU A 70 0.85 12.67 0.23
CA GLU A 70 0.71 13.46 -0.99
C GLU A 70 0.74 12.60 -2.25
N ALA A 71 1.61 11.60 -2.30
CA ALA A 71 1.67 10.68 -3.43
C ALA A 71 0.36 9.91 -3.58
N MET A 72 -0.24 9.46 -2.48
CA MET A 72 -1.53 8.79 -2.50
C MET A 72 -2.64 9.69 -3.02
N LYS A 73 -2.69 10.95 -2.58
CA LYS A 73 -3.66 11.91 -3.09
C LYS A 73 -3.53 12.10 -4.60
N LYS A 74 -2.32 12.29 -5.09
CA LYS A 74 -2.05 12.47 -6.52
C LYS A 74 -2.42 11.22 -7.33
N ALA A 75 -2.26 10.05 -6.74
CA ALA A 75 -2.60 8.78 -7.37
C ALA A 75 -4.11 8.49 -7.34
N GLY A 76 -4.91 9.31 -6.66
CA GLY A 76 -6.35 9.15 -6.60
C GLY A 76 -6.85 8.25 -5.49
N VAL A 77 -6.07 8.06 -4.43
CA VAL A 77 -6.53 7.34 -3.22
C VAL A 77 -7.60 8.17 -2.53
N MET A 78 -8.77 7.59 -2.33
CA MET A 78 -9.97 8.30 -1.90
C MET A 78 -10.14 8.39 -0.38
N ALA A 79 -9.43 7.53 0.37
CA ALA A 79 -9.54 7.48 1.83
C ALA A 79 -8.25 6.90 2.40
N PRO A 80 -7.94 7.16 3.69
CA PRO A 80 -6.79 6.53 4.33
C PRO A 80 -6.89 5.00 4.28
N PRO A 81 -5.77 4.29 4.08
CA PRO A 81 -5.80 2.84 4.03
C PRO A 81 -6.26 2.22 5.34
N GLN A 82 -7.08 1.18 5.24
CA GLN A 82 -7.27 0.26 6.34
C GLN A 82 -6.07 -0.67 6.38
N THR A 83 -5.48 -0.86 7.55
CA THR A 83 -4.22 -1.59 7.68
C THR A 83 -4.36 -2.77 8.63
N PHE A 84 -3.64 -3.84 8.30
CA PHE A 84 -3.50 -5.00 9.17
C PHE A 84 -2.05 -5.45 9.10
N ALA A 85 -1.41 -5.57 10.26
CA ALA A 85 -0.06 -6.12 10.36
C ALA A 85 -0.16 -7.45 11.10
N GLY A 86 0.28 -8.53 10.44
CA GLY A 86 0.20 -9.86 10.98
C GLY A 86 1.50 -10.63 10.90
N GLU A 87 1.66 -11.57 11.82
CA GLU A 87 2.75 -12.52 11.81
C GLU A 87 2.21 -13.89 11.39
N GLU A 88 2.96 -14.59 10.54
CA GLU A 88 2.62 -15.95 10.16
C GLU A 88 2.78 -16.88 11.37
N LEU A 89 1.78 -17.71 11.60
CA LEU A 89 1.79 -18.66 12.71
C LEU A 89 2.41 -19.99 12.32
#